data_47096b8edaa050707bead6a09c534f00
#
_entry.id   47096b8edaa050707bead6a09c534f00
#
_cell.length_a   1.000
_cell.length_b   1.000
_cell.length_c   1.000
_cell.angle_alpha   90.00
_cell.angle_beta   90.00
_cell.angle_gamma   90.00
#
_symmetry.space_group_name_H-M   'P 1'
#
loop_
_entity.id
_entity.type
_entity.pdbx_description
1 polymer ?
#
loop_
_entity_poly.entity_id
_entity_poly.type
_entity_poly.pdbx_seq_one_letter_code
_entity_poly.pdbx_strand_id
1 'polypeptide(L)'
;MQKDYEALTGRRQLVKSIVDGKPVPEDQVRETILITDHNIFRFPADAGVGTAPQGRFTIDPTKTPKQVDSTALASPHKGQVTYGIYEILDASNKRACWSMPGAPRPADFTSTPGSGRTVQYWRLISEKLGD
;
A
#
# COMPACT_ATOMS: atom_id res chain seq x y z
N MET A 1 -9.26 -16.05 -1.81
CA MET A 1 -8.12 -15.19 -2.16
C MET A 1 -8.36 -14.36 -3.40
N GLN A 2 -8.85 -14.97 -4.47
CA GLN A 2 -9.14 -14.25 -5.71
C GLN A 2 -10.06 -13.06 -5.50
N LYS A 3 -11.06 -13.20 -4.66
CA LYS A 3 -12.02 -12.13 -4.36
C LYS A 3 -11.34 -10.87 -3.81
N ASP A 4 -10.37 -11.03 -2.90
CA ASP A 4 -9.68 -9.87 -2.32
C ASP A 4 -8.73 -9.24 -3.33
N TYR A 5 -8.07 -10.00 -4.18
CA TYR A 5 -7.26 -9.43 -5.24
C TYR A 5 -8.12 -8.58 -6.19
N GLU A 6 -9.31 -9.03 -6.53
CA GLU A 6 -10.23 -8.26 -7.36
C GLU A 6 -10.69 -7.00 -6.65
N ALA A 7 -11.01 -7.10 -5.36
CA ALA A 7 -11.45 -5.94 -4.57
C ALA A 7 -10.35 -4.88 -4.42
N LEU A 8 -9.08 -5.28 -4.45
CA LEU A 8 -7.96 -4.35 -4.32
C LEU A 8 -7.58 -3.71 -5.66
N THR A 9 -8.00 -4.30 -6.78
CA THR A 9 -7.65 -3.82 -8.12
C THR A 9 -8.29 -2.47 -8.39
N GLY A 10 -7.54 -1.56 -9.01
CA GLY A 10 -8.04 -0.25 -9.40
C GLY A 10 -7.00 0.85 -9.18
N ARG A 11 -7.42 2.06 -9.48
CA ARG A 11 -6.62 3.27 -9.27
C ARG A 11 -7.13 3.95 -8.01
N ARG A 12 -6.25 4.20 -7.06
CA ARG A 12 -6.62 4.78 -5.77
C ARG A 12 -5.80 6.02 -5.45
N GLN A 13 -6.45 6.94 -4.76
CA GLN A 13 -5.85 8.16 -4.22
C GLN A 13 -5.53 7.93 -2.75
N LEU A 14 -4.33 8.31 -2.33
CA LEU A 14 -3.98 8.32 -0.91
C LEU A 14 -4.81 9.41 -0.22
N VAL A 15 -5.46 9.05 0.88
CA VAL A 15 -6.31 9.96 1.65
C VAL A 15 -5.59 10.46 2.89
N LYS A 16 -4.82 9.57 3.52
CA LYS A 16 -4.10 9.87 4.76
C LYS A 16 -2.96 8.88 4.89
N SER A 17 -1.83 9.37 5.38
CA SER A 17 -0.69 8.50 5.69
C SER A 17 0.02 9.00 6.94
N ILE A 18 0.42 8.07 7.80
CA ILE A 18 1.20 8.35 9.00
C ILE A 18 2.44 7.48 8.94
N VAL A 19 3.60 8.11 8.91
CA VAL A 19 4.89 7.43 8.82
C VAL A 19 5.67 7.66 10.10
N ASP A 20 5.97 6.57 10.80
CA ASP A 20 6.72 6.61 12.07
C ASP A 20 6.13 7.65 13.04
N GLY A 21 4.80 7.64 13.17
CA GLY A 21 4.07 8.52 14.06
C GLY A 21 3.83 9.93 13.54
N LYS A 22 4.31 10.26 12.33
CA LYS A 22 4.18 11.61 11.76
C LYS A 22 3.25 11.61 10.56
N PRO A 23 2.23 12.49 10.54
CA PRO A 23 1.36 12.60 9.37
C PRO A 23 2.16 13.10 8.15
N VAL A 24 1.91 12.47 7.01
CA VAL A 24 2.47 12.95 5.74
C VAL A 24 1.74 14.25 5.35
N PRO A 25 2.47 15.29 4.88
CA PRO A 25 1.84 16.55 4.47
C PRO A 25 0.75 16.32 3.42
N GLU A 26 -0.32 17.10 3.53
CA GLU A 26 -1.51 16.92 2.71
C GLU A 26 -1.24 17.08 1.20
N ASP A 27 -0.34 17.98 0.82
CA ASP A 27 0.03 18.15 -0.58
C ASP A 27 0.70 16.90 -1.16
N GLN A 28 1.54 16.22 -0.38
CA GLN A 28 2.15 14.94 -0.80
C GLN A 28 1.12 13.83 -0.87
N VAL A 29 0.19 13.80 0.08
CA VAL A 29 -0.90 12.82 0.09
C VAL A 29 -1.73 12.93 -1.19
N ARG A 30 -2.08 14.16 -1.58
CA ARG A 30 -2.90 14.39 -2.77
C ARG A 30 -2.21 13.99 -4.07
N GLU A 31 -0.90 14.00 -4.10
CA GLU A 31 -0.12 13.63 -5.29
C GLU A 31 0.15 12.14 -5.39
N THR A 32 -0.20 11.36 -4.38
CA THR A 32 0.14 9.95 -4.34
C THR A 32 -1.00 9.09 -4.88
N ILE A 33 -0.77 8.47 -6.02
CA ILE A 33 -1.71 7.56 -6.68
C ILE A 33 -1.10 6.16 -6.67
N LEU A 34 -1.93 5.17 -6.39
CA LEU A 34 -1.56 3.76 -6.42
C LEU A 34 -2.42 3.05 -7.46
N ILE A 35 -1.79 2.32 -8.35
CA ILE A 35 -2.48 1.47 -9.33
C ILE A 35 -2.19 0.03 -8.96
N THR A 36 -3.25 -0.74 -8.73
CA THR A 36 -3.17 -2.15 -8.37
C THR A 36 -3.90 -2.97 -9.42
N ASP A 37 -3.21 -3.96 -9.96
CA ASP A 37 -3.78 -4.91 -10.91
C ASP A 37 -3.53 -6.32 -10.36
N HIS A 38 -4.55 -6.88 -9.70
CA HIS A 38 -4.49 -8.17 -9.02
C HIS A 38 -3.33 -8.20 -8.00
N ASN A 39 -2.22 -8.85 -8.32
CA ASN A 39 -1.09 -8.98 -7.39
C ASN A 39 0.09 -8.05 -7.73
N ILE A 40 -0.08 -7.14 -8.68
CA ILE A 40 0.95 -6.18 -9.08
C ILE A 40 0.48 -4.78 -8.71
N PHE A 41 1.39 -3.96 -8.18
CA PHE A 41 1.09 -2.57 -7.93
C PHE A 41 2.19 -1.68 -8.52
N ARG A 42 1.82 -0.43 -8.81
CA ARG A 42 2.78 0.58 -9.25
C ARG A 42 2.31 1.96 -8.86
N PHE A 43 3.29 2.85 -8.72
CA PHE A 43 3.03 4.29 -8.58
C PHE A 43 3.38 4.92 -9.92
N PRO A 44 2.49 5.75 -10.52
CA PRO A 44 2.77 6.34 -11.82
C PRO A 44 4.06 7.15 -11.86
N ALA A 45 4.77 7.09 -12.99
CA ALA A 45 6.07 7.76 -13.16
C ALA A 45 5.96 9.28 -13.13
N ASP A 46 4.81 9.83 -13.45
CA ASP A 46 4.56 11.27 -13.44
C ASP A 46 4.55 11.87 -12.03
N ALA A 47 4.71 11.06 -11.00
CA ALA A 47 4.86 11.55 -9.63
C ALA A 47 6.24 12.18 -9.37
N GLY A 48 7.06 12.38 -10.40
CA GLY A 48 8.33 13.08 -10.27
C GLY A 48 9.50 12.22 -9.83
N VAL A 49 9.34 10.92 -9.84
CA VAL A 49 10.37 9.97 -9.43
C VAL A 49 10.82 9.20 -10.67
N GLY A 50 12.03 9.38 -11.14
CA GLY A 50 12.53 8.86 -12.41
C GLY A 50 11.99 7.49 -12.81
N THR A 51 12.18 6.45 -12.01
CA THR A 51 11.62 5.13 -12.27
C THR A 51 10.44 4.92 -11.33
N ALA A 52 9.27 4.63 -11.88
CA ALA A 52 8.08 4.39 -11.06
C ALA A 52 8.29 3.18 -10.14
N PRO A 53 8.14 3.33 -8.83
CA PRO A 53 8.18 2.19 -7.94
C PRO A 53 7.09 1.20 -8.30
N GLN A 54 7.44 -0.09 -8.33
CA GLN A 54 6.48 -1.16 -8.60
C GLN A 54 6.85 -2.40 -7.83
N GLY A 55 5.87 -3.25 -7.62
CA GLY A 55 6.07 -4.48 -6.88
C GLY A 55 4.95 -5.46 -7.10
N ARG A 56 5.11 -6.61 -6.47
CA ARG A 56 4.05 -7.61 -6.41
C ARG A 56 3.78 -7.92 -4.95
N PHE A 57 2.60 -8.44 -4.68
CA PHE A 57 2.24 -8.80 -3.32
C PHE A 57 1.44 -10.07 -3.28
N THR A 58 1.49 -10.73 -2.12
CA THR A 58 0.64 -11.88 -1.82
C THR A 58 -0.17 -11.54 -0.57
N ILE A 59 -1.37 -12.10 -0.50
CA ILE A 59 -2.27 -11.82 0.63
C ILE A 59 -2.71 -13.12 1.29
N ASP A 60 -3.06 -13.00 2.57
CA ASP A 60 -3.69 -14.08 3.32
C ASP A 60 -4.93 -13.52 4.02
N PRO A 61 -6.10 -13.58 3.37
CA PRO A 61 -7.33 -13.05 3.96
C PRO A 61 -7.93 -13.93 5.05
N THR A 62 -7.33 -15.08 5.33
CA THR A 62 -7.80 -15.97 6.40
C THR A 62 -7.32 -15.51 7.78
N LYS A 63 -6.36 -14.60 7.83
CA LYS A 63 -5.83 -14.07 9.08
C LYS A 63 -6.65 -12.88 9.56
N THR A 64 -6.49 -12.56 10.84
CA THR A 64 -7.16 -11.40 11.46
C THR A 64 -6.10 -10.64 12.27
N PRO A 65 -5.67 -9.45 11.84
CA PRO A 65 -5.99 -8.79 10.56
C PRO A 65 -5.50 -9.56 9.33
N LYS A 66 -6.10 -9.32 8.17
CA LYS A 66 -5.63 -9.90 6.92
C LYS A 66 -4.20 -9.46 6.63
N GLN A 67 -3.40 -10.36 6.07
CA GLN A 67 -1.97 -10.14 5.89
C GLN A 67 -1.60 -9.90 4.44
N VAL A 68 -0.57 -9.09 4.23
CA VAL A 68 -0.04 -8.81 2.90
C VAL A 68 1.48 -8.76 2.95
N ASP A 69 2.13 -9.43 2.00
CA ASP A 69 3.57 -9.41 1.83
C ASP A 69 3.87 -8.77 0.48
N SER A 70 4.66 -7.70 0.49
CA SER A 70 5.00 -6.95 -0.71
C SER A 70 6.46 -7.14 -1.06
N THR A 71 6.76 -7.41 -2.33
CA THR A 71 8.12 -7.54 -2.82
C THR A 71 8.38 -6.48 -3.88
N ALA A 72 9.42 -5.68 -3.67
CA ALA A 72 9.79 -4.64 -4.63
C ALA A 72 10.37 -5.29 -5.90
N LEU A 73 9.91 -4.81 -7.06
CA LEU A 73 10.36 -5.30 -8.37
C LEU A 73 11.28 -4.32 -9.08
N ALA A 74 11.46 -3.11 -8.55
CA ALA A 74 12.29 -2.07 -9.16
C ALA A 74 13.42 -1.65 -8.24
N SER A 75 14.60 -1.33 -8.86
CA SER A 75 15.73 -0.77 -8.12
C SER A 75 15.35 0.56 -7.49
N PRO A 76 15.94 0.96 -6.38
CA PRO A 76 17.05 0.29 -5.69
C PRO A 76 16.64 -0.81 -4.72
N HIS A 77 15.34 -1.00 -4.49
CA HIS A 77 14.86 -1.91 -3.45
C HIS A 77 14.42 -3.28 -3.98
N LYS A 78 14.78 -3.58 -5.22
CA LYS A 78 14.39 -4.85 -5.86
C LYS A 78 14.71 -6.05 -4.97
N GLY A 79 13.70 -6.88 -4.73
CA GLY A 79 13.83 -8.10 -3.93
C GLY A 79 13.56 -7.91 -2.45
N GLN A 80 13.46 -6.67 -1.95
CA GLN A 80 13.11 -6.45 -0.55
C GLN A 80 11.64 -6.81 -0.29
N VAL A 81 11.40 -7.48 0.82
CA VAL A 81 10.05 -7.87 1.24
C VAL A 81 9.62 -7.01 2.42
N THR A 82 8.42 -6.46 2.31
CA THR A 82 7.81 -5.66 3.36
C THR A 82 6.55 -6.39 3.84
N TYR A 83 6.44 -6.58 5.14
CA TYR A 83 5.30 -7.24 5.75
C TYR A 83 4.27 -6.23 6.22
N GLY A 84 3.00 -6.49 5.93
CA GLY A 84 1.93 -5.60 6.30
C GLY A 84 0.62 -6.31 6.60
N ILE A 85 -0.36 -5.51 6.97
CA ILE A 85 -1.74 -5.93 7.17
C ILE A 85 -2.63 -4.98 6.38
N TYR A 86 -3.80 -5.47 5.97
CA TYR A 86 -4.73 -4.65 5.20
C TYR A 86 -6.17 -4.92 5.63
N GLU A 87 -7.01 -3.95 5.32
CA GLU A 87 -8.45 -4.07 5.57
C GLU A 87 -9.21 -3.38 4.44
N ILE A 88 -10.18 -4.08 3.88
CA ILE A 88 -11.12 -3.51 2.90
C ILE A 88 -12.29 -2.97 3.71
N LEU A 89 -12.39 -1.63 3.79
CA LEU A 89 -13.38 -0.97 4.62
C LEU A 89 -14.75 -0.96 3.96
N ASP A 90 -14.77 -0.74 2.63
CA ASP A 90 -15.98 -0.80 1.81
C ASP A 90 -15.56 -0.88 0.34
N ALA A 91 -16.51 -0.75 -0.59
CA ALA A 91 -16.24 -0.87 -2.02
C ALA A 91 -15.23 0.15 -2.54
N SER A 92 -15.05 1.28 -1.86
CA SER A 92 -14.19 2.36 -2.32
C SER A 92 -12.98 2.60 -1.44
N ASN A 93 -12.98 2.13 -0.20
CA ASN A 93 -11.96 2.49 0.78
C ASN A 93 -11.24 1.25 1.32
N LYS A 94 -9.92 1.38 1.45
CA LYS A 94 -9.09 0.38 2.12
C LYS A 94 -8.03 1.07 2.95
N ARG A 95 -7.45 0.34 3.89
CA ARG A 95 -6.30 0.79 4.65
C ARG A 95 -5.26 -0.31 4.74
N ALA A 96 -4.03 0.08 4.98
CA ALA A 96 -2.91 -0.84 5.15
C ALA A 96 -1.97 -0.29 6.21
N CYS A 97 -1.27 -1.19 6.88
CA CYS A 97 -0.19 -0.81 7.79
C CYS A 97 1.03 -1.65 7.45
N TRP A 98 2.15 -1.00 7.27
CA TRP A 98 3.40 -1.62 6.82
C TRP A 98 4.49 -1.46 7.85
N SER A 99 5.29 -2.50 8.02
CA SER A 99 6.56 -2.41 8.74
C SER A 99 7.65 -1.96 7.78
N MET A 100 8.85 -1.69 8.30
CA MET A 100 10.01 -1.48 7.46
C MET A 100 10.43 -2.80 6.81
N PRO A 101 11.11 -2.78 5.66
CA PRO A 101 11.56 -4.02 5.01
C PRO A 101 12.31 -4.92 5.99
N GLY A 102 11.90 -6.18 6.05
CA GLY A 102 12.51 -7.17 6.94
C GLY A 102 12.10 -7.11 8.40
N ALA A 103 11.38 -6.07 8.82
CA ALA A 103 10.91 -5.94 10.19
C ALA A 103 9.66 -6.80 10.43
N PRO A 104 9.35 -7.15 11.69
CA PRO A 104 8.16 -7.93 12.02
C PRO A 104 6.87 -7.28 11.54
N ARG A 105 5.91 -8.11 11.15
CA ARG A 105 4.59 -7.65 10.67
C ARG A 105 3.87 -6.84 11.73
N PRO A 106 3.20 -5.73 11.37
CA PRO A 106 2.38 -4.99 12.33
C PRO A 106 1.23 -5.85 12.85
N ALA A 107 0.85 -5.65 14.12
CA ALA A 107 -0.28 -6.34 14.70
C ALA A 107 -1.58 -5.55 14.61
N ASP A 108 -1.50 -4.25 14.39
CA ASP A 108 -2.65 -3.36 14.30
C ASP A 108 -2.35 -2.19 13.35
N PHE A 109 -3.36 -1.35 13.11
CA PHE A 109 -3.26 -0.23 12.16
C PHE A 109 -2.84 1.06 12.87
N THR A 110 -1.74 1.01 13.61
CA THR A 110 -1.21 2.17 14.32
C THR A 110 0.21 2.46 13.88
N SER A 111 0.58 3.73 13.86
CA SER A 111 1.93 4.20 13.63
C SER A 111 2.27 5.20 14.72
N THR A 112 3.29 4.89 15.51
CA THR A 112 3.75 5.72 16.63
C THR A 112 5.21 6.09 16.41
N PRO A 113 5.70 7.16 17.05
CA PRO A 113 7.13 7.52 16.96
C PRO A 113 8.02 6.37 17.39
N GLY A 114 9.02 6.05 16.57
CA GLY A 114 9.94 4.95 16.83
C GLY A 114 9.46 3.59 16.36
N SER A 115 8.21 3.46 15.89
CA SER A 115 7.66 2.18 15.44
C SER A 115 8.19 1.76 14.06
N GLY A 116 8.58 2.72 13.24
CA GLY A 116 8.96 2.45 11.84
C GLY A 116 7.79 2.06 10.95
N ARG A 117 6.55 2.15 11.46
CA ARG A 117 5.37 1.71 10.73
C ARG A 117 4.78 2.82 9.90
N THR A 118 4.12 2.43 8.79
CA THR A 118 3.39 3.35 7.92
C THR A 118 1.95 2.88 7.83
N VAL A 119 1.01 3.76 8.18
CA VAL A 119 -0.42 3.52 8.00
C VAL A 119 -0.90 4.34 6.83
N GLN A 120 -1.68 3.72 5.93
CA GLN A 120 -2.16 4.36 4.71
C GLN A 120 -3.65 4.11 4.54
N TYR A 121 -4.39 5.17 4.17
CA TYR A 121 -5.81 5.08 3.82
C TYR A 121 -5.95 5.48 2.35
N TRP A 122 -6.60 4.62 1.57
CA TRP A 122 -6.73 4.76 0.12
C TRP A 122 -8.20 4.78 -0.29
N ARG A 123 -8.53 5.62 -1.27
CA ARG A 123 -9.88 5.71 -1.83
C ARG A 123 -9.84 5.41 -3.33
N LEU A 124 -10.75 4.54 -3.79
CA LEU A 124 -10.87 4.20 -5.20
C LEU A 124 -11.34 5.43 -5.99
N ILE A 125 -10.62 5.78 -7.06
CA ILE A 125 -10.99 6.87 -7.95
C ILE A 125 -11.34 6.37 -9.34
N SER A 126 -10.91 5.17 -9.72
CA SER A 126 -11.27 4.57 -11.00
C SER A 126 -10.98 3.07 -10.95
N GLU A 127 -11.84 2.28 -11.61
CA GLU A 127 -11.58 0.86 -11.81
C GLU A 127 -10.67 0.62 -13.01
N LYS A 128 -10.43 1.66 -13.82
CA LYS A 128 -9.53 1.57 -14.97
C LYS A 128 -8.09 1.62 -14.51
N LEU A 129 -7.26 0.75 -15.07
CA LEU A 129 -5.86 0.61 -14.67
C LEU A 129 -4.93 1.47 -15.51
N GLY A 130 -5.34 1.86 -16.70
CA GLY A 130 -4.58 2.73 -17.57
C GLY A 130 -4.97 4.20 -17.42
N ASP A 131 -4.32 5.05 -18.20
CA ASP A 131 -4.59 6.50 -18.22
C ASP A 131 -5.89 6.82 -18.94
#